data_31f4e81dcc88099c67645f8a0c0ae2a8
#
_entry.id   31f4e81dcc88099c67645f8a0c0ae2a8
#
_cell.length_a   1.000
_cell.length_b   1.000
_cell.length_c   1.000
_cell.angle_alpha   90.00
_cell.angle_beta   90.00
_cell.angle_gamma   90.00
#
_symmetry.space_group_name_H-M   'P 1'
#
loop_
_entity.id
_entity.type
_entity.pdbx_description
1 polymer ?
#
loop_
_entity_poly.entity_id
_entity_poly.type
_entity_poly.pdbx_seq_one_letter_code
_entity_poly.pdbx_strand_id
1 'polypeptide(L)'
;METESEIERIINTELDKVEKIWKDVRYAFENKSVRSLATMSDSIEPSKIPGFPFVKSGEGKVGNFSAMVLDIRNSTKHLLEAYSNKKGVSQLQRVLYETTAINTLGLICVNDYGGGITEFLGDGFLALFETEEPEAVYKVRDCAEKCLKYTKNIVNPILNARYDLPDLNIGIGIAYSKAIVTLIGMENHFHPKAIGECVYRASKISNGNNEILYDEKN
;
A
#
# COMPACT_ATOMS: atom_id res chain seq x y z
N MET A 1 -8.46 12.99 11.99
CA MET A 1 -7.86 13.10 10.63
C MET A 1 -6.65 14.02 10.69
N GLU A 2 -5.53 13.57 10.17
CA GLU A 2 -4.30 14.35 10.14
C GLU A 2 -4.40 15.51 9.13
N THR A 3 -3.77 16.62 9.47
CA THR A 3 -3.67 17.77 8.56
C THR A 3 -2.70 17.50 7.41
N GLU A 4 -2.81 18.24 6.32
CA GLU A 4 -1.88 18.12 5.17
C GLU A 4 -0.41 18.32 5.61
N SER A 5 -0.16 19.25 6.53
CA SER A 5 1.18 19.51 7.07
C SER A 5 1.71 18.35 7.93
N GLU A 6 0.86 17.66 8.69
CA GLU A 6 1.26 16.48 9.45
C GLU A 6 1.56 15.30 8.52
N ILE A 7 0.75 15.10 7.49
CA ILE A 7 0.97 14.07 6.47
C ILE A 7 2.31 14.32 5.75
N GLU A 8 2.55 15.55 5.32
CA GLU A 8 3.81 15.94 4.69
C GLU A 8 5.02 15.64 5.60
N ARG A 9 4.94 15.99 6.88
CA ARG A 9 5.98 15.72 7.87
C ARG A 9 6.23 14.21 8.05
N ILE A 10 5.17 13.40 8.13
CA ILE A 10 5.29 11.96 8.28
C ILE A 10 5.95 11.34 7.04
N ILE A 11 5.50 11.69 5.84
CA ILE A 11 6.08 11.19 4.58
C ILE A 11 7.57 11.55 4.51
N ASN A 12 7.95 12.80 4.81
CA ASN A 12 9.35 13.21 4.82
C ASN A 12 10.17 12.41 5.84
N THR A 13 9.62 12.12 7.03
CA THR A 13 10.29 11.32 8.05
C THR A 13 10.53 9.89 7.58
N GLU A 14 9.56 9.25 6.91
CA GLU A 14 9.73 7.89 6.37
C GLU A 14 10.73 7.87 5.20
N LEU A 15 10.74 8.89 4.37
CA LEU A 15 11.74 9.04 3.31
C LEU A 15 13.16 9.24 3.87
N ASP A 16 13.33 9.98 4.98
CA ASP A 16 14.63 10.11 5.65
C ASP A 16 15.16 8.76 6.16
N LYS A 17 14.26 7.92 6.71
CA LYS A 17 14.61 6.57 7.14
C LYS A 17 15.05 5.70 5.97
N VAL A 18 14.32 5.74 4.87
CA VAL A 18 14.61 4.92 3.69
C VAL A 18 15.87 5.39 2.95
N GLU A 19 16.16 6.69 2.95
CA GLU A 19 17.44 7.21 2.46
C GLU A 19 18.62 6.67 3.28
N LYS A 20 18.46 6.60 4.61
CA LYS A 20 19.48 6.01 5.48
C LYS A 20 19.69 4.54 5.17
N ILE A 21 18.59 3.76 5.06
CA ILE A 21 18.65 2.35 4.67
C ILE A 21 19.39 2.19 3.34
N TRP A 22 19.04 3.03 2.34
CA TRP A 22 19.72 2.99 1.04
C TRP A 22 21.22 3.22 1.16
N LYS A 23 21.66 4.21 1.94
CA LYS A 23 23.09 4.47 2.17
C LYS A 23 23.80 3.26 2.78
N ASP A 24 23.14 2.55 3.70
CA ASP A 24 23.69 1.40 4.39
C ASP A 24 23.79 0.15 3.49
N VAL A 25 22.81 -0.06 2.58
CA VAL A 25 22.75 -1.25 1.74
C VAL A 25 23.34 -1.07 0.35
N ARG A 26 23.51 0.16 -0.14
CA ARG A 26 24.05 0.46 -1.47
C ARG A 26 25.35 -0.29 -1.77
N TYR A 27 26.25 -0.29 -0.82
CA TYR A 27 27.55 -0.97 -0.95
C TYR A 27 27.39 -2.49 -1.17
N ALA A 28 26.43 -3.12 -0.50
CA ALA A 28 26.17 -4.55 -0.67
C ALA A 28 25.60 -4.87 -2.06
N PHE A 29 24.74 -3.99 -2.61
CA PHE A 29 24.23 -4.13 -3.97
C PHE A 29 25.31 -3.93 -5.04
N GLU A 30 26.15 -2.91 -4.88
CA GLU A 30 27.21 -2.59 -5.83
C GLU A 30 28.31 -3.68 -5.84
N ASN A 31 28.59 -4.32 -4.70
CA ASN A 31 29.66 -5.29 -4.54
C ASN A 31 29.20 -6.77 -4.50
N LYS A 32 27.93 -7.06 -4.85
CA LYS A 32 27.35 -8.43 -4.87
C LYS A 32 27.52 -9.21 -3.56
N SER A 33 27.75 -8.56 -2.44
CA SER A 33 27.80 -9.23 -1.13
C SER A 33 26.40 -9.29 -0.53
N VAL A 34 25.77 -10.45 -0.57
CA VAL A 34 24.48 -10.69 0.07
C VAL A 34 24.69 -10.86 1.56
N ARG A 35 24.49 -9.83 2.36
CA ARG A 35 24.22 -9.98 3.78
C ARG A 35 22.74 -10.26 3.95
N SER A 36 22.39 -11.48 4.32
CA SER A 36 21.01 -11.79 4.74
C SER A 36 20.74 -11.08 6.06
N LEU A 37 19.91 -10.06 6.04
CA LEU A 37 19.28 -9.52 7.24
C LEU A 37 18.06 -10.40 7.55
N ALA A 38 18.31 -11.58 8.12
CA ALA A 38 17.27 -12.39 8.72
C ALA A 38 17.08 -11.91 10.16
N THR A 39 16.15 -10.99 10.39
CA THR A 39 15.53 -10.81 11.69
C THR A 39 14.29 -11.68 11.72
N MET A 40 14.43 -12.90 12.20
CA MET A 40 13.29 -13.73 12.60
C MET A 40 12.72 -13.12 13.89
N SER A 41 11.57 -12.49 13.79
CA SER A 41 10.73 -12.15 14.94
C SER A 41 9.64 -13.20 15.04
N ASP A 42 9.64 -13.99 16.10
CA ASP A 42 8.61 -14.98 16.44
C ASP A 42 7.32 -14.34 16.96
N SER A 43 7.01 -13.10 16.59
CA SER A 43 5.78 -12.44 17.00
C SER A 43 4.65 -12.81 16.04
N ILE A 44 3.63 -13.49 16.58
CA ILE A 44 2.31 -13.60 15.95
C ILE A 44 1.80 -12.16 15.83
N GLU A 45 1.86 -11.58 14.65
CA GLU A 45 1.34 -10.24 14.43
C GLU A 45 -0.20 -10.26 14.46
N PRO A 46 -0.85 -9.32 15.17
CA PRO A 46 -2.29 -9.20 15.15
C PRO A 46 -2.79 -8.96 13.72
N SER A 47 -3.97 -9.47 13.39
CA SER A 47 -4.60 -9.27 12.09
C SER A 47 -4.93 -7.79 11.86
N LYS A 48 -4.67 -7.31 10.66
CA LYS A 48 -5.06 -5.96 10.20
C LYS A 48 -6.43 -5.96 9.50
N ILE A 49 -7.12 -7.08 9.47
CA ILE A 49 -8.44 -7.19 8.85
C ILE A 49 -9.46 -6.55 9.80
N PRO A 50 -10.18 -5.48 9.38
CA PRO A 50 -11.20 -4.83 10.20
C PRO A 50 -12.25 -5.82 10.68
N GLY A 51 -12.68 -5.69 11.94
CA GLY A 51 -13.62 -6.63 12.60
C GLY A 51 -12.99 -7.97 13.06
N PHE A 52 -11.75 -8.27 12.65
CA PHE A 52 -11.08 -9.55 12.94
C PHE A 52 -9.68 -9.36 13.53
N PRO A 53 -9.56 -8.78 14.73
CA PRO A 53 -8.24 -8.49 15.30
C PRO A 53 -7.42 -9.75 15.64
N PHE A 54 -8.12 -10.89 15.79
CA PHE A 54 -7.52 -12.21 16.03
C PHE A 54 -8.19 -13.26 15.15
N VAL A 55 -7.39 -14.06 14.45
CA VAL A 55 -7.87 -15.17 13.63
C VAL A 55 -7.22 -16.46 14.13
N LYS A 56 -8.03 -17.52 14.31
CA LYS A 56 -7.57 -18.80 14.82
C LYS A 56 -7.34 -19.80 13.69
N SER A 57 -6.35 -20.66 13.86
CA SER A 57 -6.11 -21.78 12.95
C SER A 57 -7.28 -22.76 12.95
N GLY A 58 -7.69 -23.22 11.75
CA GLY A 58 -8.81 -24.13 11.57
C GLY A 58 -10.21 -23.49 11.66
N GLU A 59 -10.28 -22.17 11.89
CA GLU A 59 -11.53 -21.41 11.86
C GLU A 59 -11.63 -20.55 10.60
N GLY A 60 -12.82 -20.46 10.04
CA GLY A 60 -13.18 -19.52 8.98
C GLY A 60 -14.36 -18.67 9.41
N LYS A 61 -14.27 -17.36 9.27
CA LYS A 61 -15.37 -16.42 9.55
C LYS A 61 -15.72 -15.66 8.28
N VAL A 62 -17.00 -15.35 8.10
CA VAL A 62 -17.48 -14.59 6.94
C VAL A 62 -17.79 -13.17 7.39
N GLY A 63 -17.27 -12.18 6.64
CA GLY A 63 -17.60 -10.77 6.80
C GLY A 63 -17.92 -10.13 5.45
N ASN A 64 -18.55 -8.96 5.49
CA ASN A 64 -18.79 -8.13 4.32
C ASN A 64 -17.67 -7.09 4.22
N PHE A 65 -17.04 -7.00 3.06
CA PHE A 65 -15.90 -6.08 2.87
C PHE A 65 -16.00 -5.31 1.56
N SER A 66 -15.61 -4.04 1.62
CA SER A 66 -15.09 -3.33 0.46
C SER A 66 -13.58 -3.47 0.44
N ALA A 67 -13.06 -4.01 -0.64
CA ALA A 67 -11.62 -4.05 -0.90
C ALA A 67 -11.22 -2.83 -1.74
N MET A 68 -10.14 -2.17 -1.36
CA MET A 68 -9.50 -1.10 -2.11
C MET A 68 -8.08 -1.52 -2.45
N VAL A 69 -7.76 -1.56 -3.75
CA VAL A 69 -6.39 -1.78 -4.22
C VAL A 69 -5.89 -0.49 -4.84
N LEU A 70 -4.77 -0.01 -4.36
CA LEU A 70 -4.03 1.11 -4.94
C LEU A 70 -2.74 0.58 -5.56
N ASP A 71 -2.42 1.05 -6.76
CA ASP A 71 -1.27 0.59 -7.54
C ASP A 71 -0.59 1.77 -8.28
N ILE A 72 0.75 1.82 -8.26
CA ILE A 72 1.53 2.84 -8.96
C ILE A 72 1.58 2.50 -10.45
N ARG A 73 1.22 3.46 -11.30
CA ARG A 73 1.25 3.25 -12.75
C ARG A 73 2.67 3.20 -13.30
N ASN A 74 2.91 2.23 -14.18
CA ASN A 74 4.19 2.03 -14.84
C ASN A 74 5.38 1.75 -13.89
N SER A 75 5.15 1.27 -12.66
CA SER A 75 6.19 0.96 -11.68
C SER A 75 7.29 0.05 -12.23
N THR A 76 6.92 -0.96 -13.03
CA THR A 76 7.87 -1.84 -13.73
C THR A 76 8.80 -1.06 -14.66
N LYS A 77 8.29 -0.05 -15.38
CA LYS A 77 9.14 0.83 -16.21
C LYS A 77 10.06 1.68 -15.35
N HIS A 78 9.61 2.16 -14.21
CA HIS A 78 10.42 2.92 -13.26
C HIS A 78 11.62 2.12 -12.77
N LEU A 79 11.49 0.79 -12.65
CA LEU A 79 12.57 -0.10 -12.26
C LEU A 79 13.49 -0.51 -13.42
N LEU A 80 12.95 -0.73 -14.63
CA LEU A 80 13.68 -1.32 -15.74
C LEU A 80 14.24 -0.30 -16.72
N GLU A 81 13.60 0.84 -16.88
CA GLU A 81 14.01 1.86 -17.85
C GLU A 81 14.92 2.91 -17.20
N ALA A 82 16.01 3.26 -17.90
CA ALA A 82 16.90 4.31 -17.46
C ALA A 82 16.15 5.64 -17.39
N TYR A 83 16.33 6.33 -16.28
CA TYR A 83 15.76 7.64 -16.05
C TYR A 83 16.88 8.65 -15.81
N SER A 84 16.90 9.69 -16.64
CA SER A 84 17.86 10.79 -16.46
C SER A 84 17.30 11.81 -15.48
N ASN A 85 17.94 11.98 -14.34
CA ASN A 85 17.63 13.03 -13.39
C ASN A 85 18.89 13.74 -12.90
N LYS A 86 18.74 15.00 -12.51
CA LYS A 86 19.86 15.86 -12.08
C LYS A 86 20.45 15.42 -10.73
N LYS A 87 19.73 14.64 -9.95
CA LYS A 87 20.14 14.20 -8.60
C LYS A 87 20.80 12.82 -8.59
N GLY A 88 20.93 12.16 -9.75
CA GLY A 88 21.62 10.89 -9.89
C GLY A 88 20.93 9.72 -9.16
N VAL A 89 19.61 9.77 -9.01
CA VAL A 89 18.81 8.71 -8.37
C VAL A 89 18.76 7.50 -9.31
N SER A 90 19.15 6.33 -8.85
CA SER A 90 19.04 5.08 -9.60
C SER A 90 17.59 4.59 -9.69
N GLN A 91 17.28 3.66 -10.63
CA GLN A 91 15.94 3.10 -10.78
C GLN A 91 15.46 2.42 -9.47
N LEU A 92 16.32 1.66 -8.80
CA LEU A 92 15.95 1.00 -7.56
C LEU A 92 15.67 1.99 -6.43
N GLN A 93 16.47 3.07 -6.31
CA GLN A 93 16.19 4.16 -5.37
C GLN A 93 14.85 4.83 -5.67
N ARG A 94 14.58 5.10 -6.95
CA ARG A 94 13.32 5.67 -7.40
C ARG A 94 12.13 4.85 -6.90
N VAL A 95 12.11 3.55 -7.22
CA VAL A 95 11.02 2.65 -6.81
C VAL A 95 10.90 2.59 -5.28
N LEU A 96 12.03 2.54 -4.57
CA LEU A 96 12.05 2.53 -3.11
C LEU A 96 11.41 3.79 -2.51
N TYR A 97 11.72 4.98 -3.06
CA TYR A 97 11.18 6.24 -2.57
C TYR A 97 9.70 6.42 -2.93
N GLU A 98 9.34 6.10 -4.17
CA GLU A 98 7.96 6.15 -4.66
C GLU A 98 7.04 5.25 -3.83
N THR A 99 7.44 3.98 -3.66
CA THR A 99 6.68 2.98 -2.88
C THR A 99 6.57 3.37 -1.41
N THR A 100 7.66 3.88 -0.80
CA THR A 100 7.62 4.35 0.59
C THR A 100 6.63 5.48 0.77
N ALA A 101 6.67 6.49 -0.09
CA ALA A 101 5.79 7.65 0.02
C ALA A 101 4.31 7.27 -0.18
N ILE A 102 3.99 6.44 -1.18
CA ILE A 102 2.63 6.00 -1.46
C ILE A 102 2.09 5.10 -0.35
N ASN A 103 2.87 4.14 0.13
CA ASN A 103 2.42 3.25 1.20
C ASN A 103 2.24 4.00 2.53
N THR A 104 3.09 4.99 2.81
CA THR A 104 2.92 5.86 3.99
C THR A 104 1.63 6.68 3.89
N LEU A 105 1.37 7.31 2.75
CA LEU A 105 0.12 8.01 2.50
C LEU A 105 -1.08 7.07 2.64
N GLY A 106 -0.99 5.87 2.05
CA GLY A 106 -2.03 4.84 2.13
C GLY A 106 -2.38 4.45 3.56
N LEU A 107 -1.36 4.20 4.41
CA LEU A 107 -1.56 3.89 5.83
C LEU A 107 -2.33 5.00 6.56
N ILE A 108 -1.95 6.25 6.34
CA ILE A 108 -2.63 7.40 6.95
C ILE A 108 -4.09 7.46 6.48
N CYS A 109 -4.32 7.45 5.15
CA CYS A 109 -5.67 7.57 4.60
C CYS A 109 -6.57 6.40 5.03
N VAL A 110 -6.09 5.16 4.91
CA VAL A 110 -6.87 3.97 5.26
C VAL A 110 -7.25 3.96 6.73
N ASN A 111 -6.32 4.30 7.63
CA ASN A 111 -6.59 4.38 9.07
C ASN A 111 -7.61 5.48 9.40
N ASP A 112 -7.52 6.65 8.77
CA ASP A 112 -8.44 7.77 8.97
C ASP A 112 -9.90 7.40 8.66
N TYR A 113 -10.11 6.47 7.73
CA TYR A 113 -11.44 6.01 7.31
C TYR A 113 -11.84 4.65 7.91
N GLY A 114 -11.07 4.14 8.89
CA GLY A 114 -11.40 2.91 9.62
C GLY A 114 -11.15 1.63 8.84
N GLY A 115 -10.35 1.69 7.79
CA GLY A 115 -9.87 0.51 7.05
C GLY A 115 -8.62 -0.12 7.66
N GLY A 116 -8.18 -1.22 7.08
CA GLY A 116 -6.91 -1.87 7.41
C GLY A 116 -6.15 -2.28 6.15
N ILE A 117 -4.88 -1.87 6.02
CA ILE A 117 -4.01 -2.41 5.00
C ILE A 117 -3.62 -3.82 5.41
N THR A 118 -4.04 -4.79 4.62
CA THR A 118 -3.80 -6.21 4.88
C THR A 118 -2.61 -6.77 4.10
N GLU A 119 -2.27 -6.14 2.99
CA GLU A 119 -1.13 -6.56 2.15
C GLU A 119 -0.48 -5.36 1.47
N PHE A 120 0.85 -5.33 1.47
CA PHE A 120 1.63 -4.48 0.57
C PHE A 120 2.01 -5.26 -0.68
N LEU A 121 1.71 -4.69 -1.85
CA LEU A 121 1.84 -5.31 -3.17
C LEU A 121 3.02 -4.70 -3.91
N GLY A 122 4.23 -4.82 -3.42
CA GLY A 122 5.41 -4.29 -4.11
C GLY A 122 5.35 -2.80 -4.49
N ASP A 123 4.41 -2.40 -5.31
CA ASP A 123 4.20 -1.04 -5.81
C ASP A 123 2.86 -0.41 -5.40
N GLY A 124 2.19 -0.99 -4.42
CA GLY A 124 0.91 -0.52 -3.89
C GLY A 124 0.47 -1.32 -2.68
N PHE A 125 -0.82 -1.32 -2.42
CA PHE A 125 -1.38 -2.03 -1.28
C PHE A 125 -2.83 -2.50 -1.51
N LEU A 126 -3.22 -3.50 -0.73
CA LEU A 126 -4.61 -3.92 -0.55
C LEU A 126 -5.09 -3.47 0.83
N ALA A 127 -6.18 -2.73 0.86
CA ALA A 127 -6.90 -2.37 2.08
C ALA A 127 -8.30 -2.99 2.10
N LEU A 128 -8.75 -3.36 3.29
CA LEU A 128 -10.11 -3.83 3.54
C LEU A 128 -10.84 -2.86 4.47
N PHE A 129 -12.12 -2.70 4.21
CA PHE A 129 -13.05 -1.94 5.04
C PHE A 129 -14.24 -2.83 5.33
N GLU A 130 -14.57 -2.99 6.61
CA GLU A 130 -15.79 -3.69 6.99
C GLU A 130 -17.03 -2.88 6.55
N THR A 131 -17.96 -3.53 5.88
CA THR A 131 -19.11 -2.88 5.25
C THR A 131 -20.41 -3.55 5.68
N GLU A 132 -20.72 -3.51 6.96
CA GLU A 132 -22.01 -3.97 7.47
C GLU A 132 -23.13 -2.97 7.18
N GLU A 133 -22.80 -1.67 7.14
CA GLU A 133 -23.73 -0.59 6.89
C GLU A 133 -23.53 0.04 5.51
N PRO A 134 -24.60 0.46 4.80
CA PRO A 134 -24.50 1.05 3.46
C PRO A 134 -23.59 2.28 3.38
N GLU A 135 -23.50 3.07 4.47
CA GLU A 135 -22.66 4.27 4.54
C GLU A 135 -21.16 3.93 4.52
N ALA A 136 -20.79 2.71 4.87
CA ALA A 136 -19.40 2.29 4.87
C ALA A 136 -18.76 2.31 3.46
N VAL A 137 -19.57 2.13 2.41
CA VAL A 137 -19.12 2.22 1.01
C VAL A 137 -18.65 3.64 0.66
N TYR A 138 -19.31 4.68 1.18
CA TYR A 138 -18.89 6.06 0.97
C TYR A 138 -17.55 6.38 1.62
N LYS A 139 -17.25 5.79 2.78
CA LYS A 139 -15.95 5.95 3.46
C LYS A 139 -14.79 5.44 2.59
N VAL A 140 -14.99 4.34 1.90
CA VAL A 140 -13.97 3.76 1.00
C VAL A 140 -13.72 4.67 -0.20
N ARG A 141 -14.78 5.23 -0.78
CA ARG A 141 -14.68 6.22 -1.85
C ARG A 141 -13.92 7.45 -1.39
N ASP A 142 -14.33 8.03 -0.26
CA ASP A 142 -13.72 9.25 0.26
C ASP A 142 -12.24 9.03 0.62
N CYS A 143 -11.87 7.83 1.12
CA CYS A 143 -10.49 7.40 1.31
C CYS A 143 -9.72 7.38 -0.02
N ALA A 144 -10.29 6.79 -1.06
CA ALA A 144 -9.66 6.71 -2.38
C ALA A 144 -9.47 8.10 -3.02
N GLU A 145 -10.49 8.98 -2.93
CA GLU A 145 -10.40 10.37 -3.39
C GLU A 145 -9.30 11.14 -2.64
N LYS A 146 -9.17 10.91 -1.32
CA LYS A 146 -8.10 11.49 -0.51
C LYS A 146 -6.72 10.99 -0.96
N CYS A 147 -6.57 9.69 -1.23
CA CYS A 147 -5.33 9.13 -1.76
C CYS A 147 -4.93 9.78 -3.09
N LEU A 148 -5.87 9.93 -4.05
CA LEU A 148 -5.59 10.61 -5.33
C LEU A 148 -5.19 12.07 -5.12
N LYS A 149 -5.98 12.81 -4.34
CA LYS A 149 -5.73 14.24 -4.05
C LYS A 149 -4.35 14.43 -3.43
N TYR A 150 -3.98 13.63 -2.44
CA TYR A 150 -2.74 13.80 -1.68
C TYR A 150 -1.53 13.22 -2.40
N THR A 151 -1.70 12.23 -3.26
CA THR A 151 -0.63 11.85 -4.20
C THR A 151 -0.22 13.03 -5.06
N LYS A 152 -1.21 13.74 -5.64
CA LYS A 152 -0.94 14.92 -6.49
C LYS A 152 -0.38 16.09 -5.72
N ASN A 153 -0.96 16.42 -4.55
CA ASN A 153 -0.72 17.69 -3.87
C ASN A 153 0.37 17.63 -2.80
N ILE A 154 0.74 16.43 -2.33
CA ILE A 154 1.73 16.23 -1.27
C ILE A 154 2.87 15.33 -1.74
N VAL A 155 2.56 14.09 -2.19
CA VAL A 155 3.60 13.12 -2.53
C VAL A 155 4.42 13.57 -3.73
N ASN A 156 3.77 13.95 -4.84
CA ASN A 156 4.48 14.38 -6.05
C ASN A 156 5.38 15.61 -5.81
N PRO A 157 4.94 16.68 -5.16
CA PRO A 157 5.81 17.80 -4.81
C PRO A 157 7.02 17.39 -3.94
N ILE A 158 6.84 16.50 -2.96
CA ILE A 158 7.94 16.01 -2.12
C ILE A 158 8.95 15.24 -2.95
N LEU A 159 8.51 14.27 -3.77
CA LEU A 159 9.38 13.44 -4.58
C LEU A 159 10.14 14.26 -5.63
N ASN A 160 9.48 15.24 -6.25
CA ASN A 160 10.11 16.14 -7.19
C ASN A 160 11.17 17.03 -6.49
N ALA A 161 10.81 17.71 -5.40
CA ALA A 161 11.73 18.61 -4.70
C ALA A 161 12.96 17.87 -4.13
N ARG A 162 12.77 16.67 -3.57
CA ARG A 162 13.85 15.89 -2.95
C ARG A 162 14.73 15.17 -3.98
N TYR A 163 14.14 14.59 -5.01
CA TYR A 163 14.80 13.60 -5.87
C TYR A 163 14.76 13.90 -7.36
N ASP A 164 14.13 15.02 -7.77
CA ASP A 164 13.92 15.38 -9.19
C ASP A 164 13.14 14.28 -9.96
N LEU A 165 12.21 13.61 -9.26
CA LEU A 165 11.37 12.56 -9.83
C LEU A 165 10.13 13.16 -10.49
N PRO A 166 9.66 12.58 -11.61
CA PRO A 166 8.40 12.98 -12.23
C PRO A 166 7.21 12.61 -11.36
N ASP A 167 6.07 13.23 -11.65
CA ASP A 167 4.83 12.94 -10.97
C ASP A 167 4.44 11.46 -11.10
N LEU A 168 4.04 10.86 -9.97
CA LEU A 168 3.44 9.56 -9.93
C LEU A 168 1.99 9.64 -10.37
N ASN A 169 1.59 8.64 -11.14
CA ASN A 169 0.19 8.31 -11.37
C ASN A 169 -0.17 7.04 -10.61
N ILE A 170 -1.36 7.00 -10.04
CA ILE A 170 -1.88 5.83 -9.33
C ILE A 170 -3.21 5.40 -9.93
N GLY A 171 -3.52 4.12 -9.84
CA GLY A 171 -4.84 3.56 -10.11
C GLY A 171 -5.45 2.99 -8.85
N ILE A 172 -6.74 3.18 -8.66
CA ILE A 172 -7.45 2.65 -7.50
C ILE A 172 -8.64 1.83 -7.99
N GLY A 173 -8.73 0.58 -7.54
CA GLY A 173 -9.86 -0.31 -7.75
C GLY A 173 -10.62 -0.54 -6.46
N ILE A 174 -11.95 -0.44 -6.50
CA ILE A 174 -12.84 -0.70 -5.36
C ILE A 174 -13.88 -1.73 -5.76
N ALA A 175 -14.01 -2.79 -4.95
CA ALA A 175 -15.02 -3.83 -5.13
C ALA A 175 -15.56 -4.27 -3.78
N TYR A 176 -16.83 -4.69 -3.78
CA TYR A 176 -17.53 -5.16 -2.59
C TYR A 176 -17.90 -6.64 -2.75
N SER A 177 -17.74 -7.42 -1.68
CA SER A 177 -18.34 -8.76 -1.53
C SER A 177 -18.21 -9.30 -0.11
N LYS A 178 -18.84 -10.44 0.14
CA LYS A 178 -18.47 -11.29 1.27
C LYS A 178 -17.07 -11.86 1.05
N ALA A 179 -16.33 -12.00 2.16
CA ALA A 179 -15.05 -12.68 2.17
C ALA A 179 -14.95 -13.61 3.38
N ILE A 180 -14.19 -14.69 3.22
CA ILE A 180 -13.83 -15.60 4.30
C ILE A 180 -12.54 -15.12 4.91
N VAL A 181 -12.56 -14.86 6.21
CA VAL A 181 -11.36 -14.53 7.00
C VAL A 181 -10.89 -15.80 7.68
N THR A 182 -9.66 -16.20 7.41
CA THR A 182 -9.03 -17.41 7.94
C THR A 182 -7.52 -17.26 8.05
N LEU A 183 -6.84 -18.21 8.70
CA LEU A 183 -5.39 -18.32 8.63
C LEU A 183 -4.99 -19.22 7.47
N ILE A 184 -4.02 -18.77 6.70
CA ILE A 184 -3.36 -19.58 5.67
C ILE A 184 -1.92 -19.82 6.10
N GLY A 185 -1.43 -21.02 5.83
CA GLY A 185 -0.08 -21.45 6.16
C GLY A 185 -0.06 -22.72 6.99
N MET A 186 1.04 -22.95 7.65
CA MET A 186 1.28 -24.08 8.53
C MET A 186 1.80 -23.62 9.88
N GLU A 187 1.94 -24.52 10.83
CA GLU A 187 2.43 -24.24 12.17
C GLU A 187 3.68 -23.35 12.15
N ASN A 188 3.67 -22.27 12.96
CA ASN A 188 4.67 -21.21 13.04
C ASN A 188 4.78 -20.28 11.80
N HIS A 189 3.93 -20.45 10.79
CA HIS A 189 3.91 -19.62 9.57
C HIS A 189 2.47 -19.32 9.11
N PHE A 190 1.62 -18.95 10.04
CA PHE A 190 0.25 -18.57 9.72
C PHE A 190 0.13 -17.07 9.40
N HIS A 191 -0.66 -16.76 8.37
CA HIS A 191 -0.99 -15.40 7.96
C HIS A 191 -2.50 -15.22 7.89
N PRO A 192 -3.09 -14.22 8.58
CA PRO A 192 -4.47 -13.85 8.40
C PRO A 192 -4.74 -13.42 6.96
N LYS A 193 -5.76 -13.98 6.33
CA LYS A 193 -6.17 -13.64 4.97
C LYS A 193 -7.68 -13.49 4.88
N ALA A 194 -8.12 -12.53 4.06
CA ALA A 194 -9.47 -12.44 3.60
C ALA A 194 -9.54 -12.93 2.14
N ILE A 195 -10.37 -13.93 1.89
CA ILE A 195 -10.55 -14.55 0.58
C ILE A 195 -11.96 -14.27 0.12
N GLY A 196 -12.10 -13.46 -0.93
CA GLY A 196 -13.40 -13.06 -1.47
C GLY A 196 -13.28 -12.41 -2.84
N GLU A 197 -14.42 -12.33 -3.54
CA GLU A 197 -14.45 -11.74 -4.87
C GLU A 197 -14.03 -10.26 -4.87
N CYS A 198 -14.34 -9.50 -3.81
CA CYS A 198 -13.95 -8.10 -3.68
C CYS A 198 -12.44 -7.91 -3.82
N VAL A 199 -11.63 -8.75 -3.16
CA VAL A 199 -10.16 -8.67 -3.23
C VAL A 199 -9.68 -8.89 -4.67
N TYR A 200 -10.20 -9.94 -5.30
CA TYR A 200 -9.81 -10.28 -6.67
C TYR A 200 -10.23 -9.20 -7.69
N ARG A 201 -11.49 -8.73 -7.58
CA ARG A 201 -12.03 -7.73 -8.52
C ARG A 201 -11.37 -6.37 -8.35
N ALA A 202 -11.20 -5.88 -7.11
CA ALA A 202 -10.49 -4.62 -6.85
C ALA A 202 -9.09 -4.63 -7.47
N SER A 203 -8.34 -5.73 -7.33
CA SER A 203 -7.02 -5.88 -7.95
C SER A 203 -7.07 -5.85 -9.49
N LYS A 204 -8.12 -6.39 -10.10
CA LYS A 204 -8.26 -6.40 -11.57
C LYS A 204 -8.58 -5.04 -12.16
N ILE A 205 -9.32 -4.21 -11.43
CA ILE A 205 -9.75 -2.88 -11.88
C ILE A 205 -8.89 -1.75 -11.34
N SER A 206 -7.81 -2.00 -10.60
CA SER A 206 -6.88 -0.95 -10.13
C SER A 206 -5.97 -0.38 -11.24
N ASN A 207 -6.33 -0.60 -12.50
CA ASN A 207 -5.52 -0.25 -13.66
C ASN A 207 -5.82 1.16 -14.25
N GLY A 208 -6.66 1.94 -13.60
CA GLY A 208 -6.92 3.34 -13.97
C GLY A 208 -5.67 4.21 -13.89
N ASN A 209 -5.69 5.38 -14.52
CA ASN A 209 -4.59 6.34 -14.50
C ASN A 209 -5.02 7.64 -13.83
N ASN A 210 -4.71 7.80 -12.56
CA ASN A 210 -5.27 8.83 -11.66
C ASN A 210 -6.80 8.74 -11.58
N GLU A 211 -7.31 7.52 -11.53
CA GLU A 211 -8.72 7.22 -11.56
C GLU A 211 -9.07 6.20 -10.48
N ILE A 212 -10.33 6.29 -10.02
CA ILE A 212 -10.96 5.31 -9.14
C ILE A 212 -11.94 4.51 -9.98
N LEU A 213 -11.75 3.22 -10.08
CA LEU A 213 -12.65 2.32 -10.79
C LEU A 213 -13.43 1.47 -9.78
N TYR A 214 -14.70 1.35 -10.04
CA TYR A 214 -15.64 0.60 -9.20
C TYR A 214 -16.10 -0.66 -9.95
N ASP A 215 -16.24 -1.76 -9.21
CA ASP A 215 -16.86 -2.95 -9.77
C ASP A 215 -18.38 -2.73 -9.94
N GLU A 216 -18.84 -2.68 -11.18
CA GLU A 216 -20.26 -2.40 -11.55
C GLU A 216 -21.23 -3.56 -11.25
N LYS A 217 -20.75 -4.67 -10.71
CA LYS A 217 -21.55 -5.90 -10.50
C LYS A 217 -22.27 -5.97 -9.14
N ASN A 218 -22.50 -4.83 -8.47
CA ASN A 218 -23.33 -4.79 -7.26
C ASN A 218 -24.31 -3.64 -7.28
#